data_03c84348c62a0e4d5ef1d933f7f9d626
#
_entry.id   03c84348c62a0e4d5ef1d933f7f9d626
#
_cell.length_a   1.000
_cell.length_b   1.000
_cell.length_c   1.000
_cell.angle_alpha   90.00
_cell.angle_beta   90.00
_cell.angle_gamma   90.00
#
_symmetry.space_group_name_H-M   'P 1'
#
loop_
_entity.id
_entity.type
_entity.pdbx_description
1 polymer ?
#
loop_
_entity_poly.entity_id
_entity_poly.type
_entity_poly.pdbx_seq_one_letter_code
_entity_poly.pdbx_strand_id
1 'polypeptide(L)'
;MVRGWRLFERQAIEISAQSGQMVGVDKEERLYTGIWTAFKMRHPWLQVNLLTAFAAGFVVSLFEGTITQIVALAAFLPILAGQSGNTGCQALAITLRGMTLGDLSSHPVRKLITKELTLGAMNGLLTGIVAGVAMWWSAGGSGNDQGMVLGLVILLAMIGACMASGLFGVLVPLVLRRFGADPYTASSILLTTGTDIAGMGLMLGLATVLVL
;
A
#
# COMPACT_ATOMS: atom_id res chain seq x y z
N MET A 1 -28.56 10.12 32.74
CA MET A 1 -28.66 10.50 31.31
C MET A 1 -27.41 11.24 30.81
N VAL A 2 -26.92 12.29 31.45
CA VAL A 2 -25.73 13.10 30.97
C VAL A 2 -24.40 12.32 30.87
N ARG A 3 -24.14 11.34 31.75
CA ARG A 3 -22.91 10.53 31.69
C ARG A 3 -22.86 9.59 30.49
N GLY A 4 -23.98 8.98 30.11
CA GLY A 4 -24.06 8.09 28.96
C GLY A 4 -23.87 8.82 27.63
N TRP A 5 -24.41 10.03 27.52
CA TRP A 5 -24.25 10.88 26.33
C TRP A 5 -22.79 11.29 26.08
N ARG A 6 -22.07 11.69 27.13
CA ARG A 6 -20.64 12.04 27.03
C ARG A 6 -19.74 10.85 26.67
N LEU A 7 -20.09 9.63 27.10
CA LEU A 7 -19.37 8.42 26.69
C LEU A 7 -19.60 8.09 25.23
N PHE A 8 -20.86 8.21 24.77
CA PHE A 8 -21.21 8.00 23.37
C PHE A 8 -20.52 9.02 22.45
N GLU A 9 -20.50 10.28 22.84
CA GLU A 9 -19.85 11.36 22.11
C GLU A 9 -18.33 11.13 22.00
N ARG A 10 -17.66 10.72 23.08
CA ARG A 10 -16.22 10.35 23.07
C ARG A 10 -15.95 9.18 22.14
N GLN A 11 -16.75 8.13 22.20
CA GLN A 11 -16.59 6.97 21.31
C GLN A 11 -16.81 7.34 19.84
N ALA A 12 -17.79 8.17 19.54
CA ALA A 12 -18.03 8.66 18.18
C ALA A 12 -16.84 9.50 17.65
N ILE A 13 -16.23 10.33 18.51
CA ILE A 13 -15.05 11.11 18.17
C ILE A 13 -13.85 10.18 17.93
N GLU A 14 -13.60 9.20 18.78
CA GLU A 14 -12.52 8.25 18.63
C GLU A 14 -12.66 7.44 17.34
N ILE A 15 -13.85 6.93 17.03
CA ILE A 15 -14.11 6.18 15.79
C ILE A 15 -13.93 7.07 14.56
N SER A 16 -14.38 8.32 14.61
CA SER A 16 -14.22 9.25 13.48
C SER A 16 -12.76 9.68 13.25
N ALA A 17 -11.93 9.70 14.30
CA ALA A 17 -10.52 10.05 14.20
C ALA A 17 -9.66 8.94 13.58
N GLN A 18 -10.10 7.67 13.63
CA GLN A 18 -9.32 6.51 13.18
C GLN A 18 -8.85 6.62 11.73
N SER A 19 -9.71 7.13 10.84
CA SER A 19 -9.36 7.30 9.42
C SER A 19 -8.24 8.34 9.21
N GLY A 20 -8.21 9.39 10.00
CA GLY A 20 -7.14 10.39 9.98
C GLY A 20 -5.82 9.86 10.55
N GLN A 21 -5.89 9.12 11.65
CA GLN A 21 -4.71 8.54 12.28
C GLN A 21 -3.94 7.58 11.36
N MET A 22 -4.64 6.86 10.48
CA MET A 22 -4.00 5.97 9.50
C MET A 22 -2.98 6.69 8.61
N VAL A 23 -3.22 7.96 8.30
CA VAL A 23 -2.34 8.80 7.46
C VAL A 23 -1.52 9.81 8.27
N GLY A 24 -1.46 9.65 9.60
CA GLY A 24 -0.63 10.49 10.47
C GLY A 24 -1.30 11.81 10.88
N VAL A 25 -2.62 11.94 10.76
CA VAL A 25 -3.35 13.10 11.30
C VAL A 25 -3.65 12.87 12.77
N ASP A 26 -3.37 13.87 13.60
CA ASP A 26 -3.63 13.82 15.03
C ASP A 26 -5.14 13.81 15.32
N LYS A 27 -5.57 12.99 16.31
CA LYS A 27 -6.97 12.88 16.73
C LYS A 27 -7.57 14.17 17.29
N GLU A 28 -6.73 15.08 17.76
CA GLU A 28 -7.15 16.38 18.32
C GLU A 28 -7.29 17.45 17.24
N GLU A 29 -6.77 17.20 16.04
CA GLU A 29 -6.87 18.16 14.94
C GLU A 29 -8.31 18.30 14.45
N ARG A 30 -8.75 19.57 14.29
CA ARG A 30 -10.08 19.95 13.84
C ARG A 30 -10.04 20.78 12.58
N LEU A 31 -11.17 20.89 11.88
CA LEU A 31 -11.29 21.63 10.62
C LEU A 31 -10.74 23.06 10.69
N TYR A 32 -10.94 23.73 11.82
CA TYR A 32 -10.49 25.13 12.04
C TYR A 32 -9.28 25.24 12.96
N THR A 33 -8.49 24.16 13.13
CA THR A 33 -7.21 24.23 13.84
C THR A 33 -6.28 25.23 13.15
N GLY A 34 -5.66 26.12 13.93
CA GLY A 34 -4.77 27.15 13.39
C GLY A 34 -3.60 26.54 12.61
N ILE A 35 -3.16 27.20 11.53
CA ILE A 35 -2.19 26.69 10.54
C ILE A 35 -0.90 26.18 11.21
N TRP A 36 -0.31 26.93 12.14
CA TRP A 36 0.93 26.53 12.80
C TRP A 36 0.76 25.31 13.72
N THR A 37 -0.38 25.16 14.35
CA THR A 37 -0.71 23.98 15.17
C THR A 37 -0.91 22.77 14.29
N ALA A 38 -1.70 22.87 13.22
CA ALA A 38 -1.89 21.82 12.24
C ALA A 38 -0.56 21.39 11.57
N PHE A 39 0.30 22.35 11.21
CA PHE A 39 1.62 22.06 10.67
C PHE A 39 2.48 21.23 11.65
N LYS A 40 2.55 21.62 12.93
CA LYS A 40 3.31 20.88 13.95
C LYS A 40 2.78 19.47 14.19
N MET A 41 1.47 19.27 14.05
CA MET A 41 0.83 17.97 14.22
C MET A 41 1.10 17.03 13.02
N ARG A 42 1.05 17.53 11.80
CA ARG A 42 1.17 16.72 10.56
C ARG A 42 2.62 16.53 10.11
N HIS A 43 3.44 17.59 10.22
CA HIS A 43 4.79 17.61 9.62
C HIS A 43 5.70 16.45 10.07
N PRO A 44 5.75 16.04 11.35
CA PRO A 44 6.56 14.91 11.77
C PRO A 44 6.24 13.62 11.00
N TRP A 45 4.96 13.34 10.78
CA TRP A 45 4.52 12.17 10.01
C TRP A 45 4.88 12.25 8.53
N LEU A 46 4.85 13.45 7.94
CA LEU A 46 5.32 13.68 6.57
C LEU A 46 6.83 13.45 6.45
N GLN A 47 7.63 13.79 7.48
CA GLN A 47 9.06 13.48 7.49
C GLN A 47 9.31 11.96 7.61
N VAL A 48 8.55 11.25 8.44
CA VAL A 48 8.60 9.78 8.48
C VAL A 48 8.26 9.18 7.13
N ASN A 49 7.19 9.66 6.49
CA ASN A 49 6.80 9.21 5.14
C ASN A 49 7.88 9.51 4.10
N LEU A 50 8.52 10.68 4.15
CA LEU A 50 9.63 11.02 3.27
C LEU A 50 10.81 10.07 3.45
N LEU A 51 11.17 9.79 4.70
CA LEU A 51 12.27 8.88 5.03
C LEU A 51 12.00 7.46 4.50
N THR A 52 10.77 6.97 4.65
CA THR A 52 10.37 5.67 4.13
C THR A 52 10.28 5.65 2.61
N ALA A 53 9.89 6.77 1.97
CA ALA A 53 9.89 6.91 0.51
C ALA A 53 11.32 6.85 -0.07
N PHE A 54 12.34 7.34 0.65
CA PHE A 54 13.74 7.16 0.25
C PHE A 54 14.14 5.68 0.20
N ALA A 55 13.59 4.82 1.06
CA ALA A 55 13.86 3.38 1.00
C ALA A 55 13.32 2.77 -0.30
N ALA A 56 12.11 3.16 -0.73
CA ALA A 56 11.57 2.75 -2.03
C ALA A 56 12.39 3.30 -3.19
N GLY A 57 12.79 4.58 -3.13
CA GLY A 57 13.68 5.21 -4.11
C GLY A 57 15.04 4.53 -4.21
N PHE A 58 15.61 4.09 -3.08
CA PHE A 58 16.85 3.30 -3.06
C PHE A 58 16.69 1.97 -3.82
N VAL A 59 15.57 1.25 -3.61
CA VAL A 59 15.30 0.03 -4.37
C VAL A 59 15.27 0.30 -5.87
N VAL A 60 14.61 1.39 -6.31
CA VAL A 60 14.57 1.79 -7.73
C VAL A 60 15.98 2.10 -8.24
N SER A 61 16.84 2.76 -7.46
CA SER A 61 18.20 3.10 -7.86
C SER A 61 19.10 1.89 -8.09
N LEU A 62 18.83 0.76 -7.43
CA LEU A 62 19.56 -0.49 -7.68
C LEU A 62 19.32 -1.04 -9.10
N PHE A 63 18.23 -0.62 -9.76
CA PHE A 63 17.85 -1.04 -11.09
C PHE A 63 17.99 0.09 -12.14
N GLU A 64 18.82 1.11 -11.89
CA GLU A 64 19.03 2.23 -12.81
C GLU A 64 19.44 1.75 -14.21
N GLY A 65 20.34 0.74 -14.28
CA GLY A 65 20.76 0.12 -15.55
C GLY A 65 19.61 -0.51 -16.32
N THR A 66 18.67 -1.17 -15.63
CA THR A 66 17.46 -1.76 -16.24
C THR A 66 16.53 -0.68 -16.78
N ILE A 67 16.30 0.38 -16.02
CA ILE A 67 15.45 1.50 -16.42
C ILE A 67 16.05 2.24 -17.61
N THR A 68 17.37 2.45 -17.62
CA THR A 68 18.07 3.12 -18.72
C THR A 68 17.93 2.34 -20.04
N GLN A 69 17.99 1.01 -19.99
CA GLN A 69 17.82 0.15 -21.15
C GLN A 69 16.34 0.03 -21.58
N ILE A 70 15.40 0.05 -20.62
CA ILE A 70 13.98 -0.12 -20.87
C ILE A 70 13.20 1.06 -20.26
N VAL A 71 13.33 2.23 -20.85
CA VAL A 71 12.75 3.50 -20.35
C VAL A 71 11.23 3.40 -20.14
N ALA A 72 10.53 2.55 -20.92
CA ALA A 72 9.10 2.33 -20.78
C ALA A 72 8.70 1.88 -19.36
N LEU A 73 9.56 1.17 -18.62
CA LEU A 73 9.29 0.74 -17.25
C LEU A 73 9.04 1.93 -16.31
N ALA A 74 9.74 3.06 -16.52
CA ALA A 74 9.59 4.23 -15.66
C ALA A 74 8.15 4.77 -15.63
N ALA A 75 7.43 4.70 -16.75
CA ALA A 75 6.02 5.11 -16.84
C ALA A 75 5.07 4.18 -16.07
N PHE A 76 5.46 2.92 -15.87
CA PHE A 76 4.64 1.91 -15.20
C PHE A 76 4.91 1.82 -13.69
N LEU A 77 6.02 2.40 -13.16
CA LEU A 77 6.28 2.47 -11.71
C LEU A 77 5.11 3.10 -10.93
N PRO A 78 4.60 4.29 -11.29
CA PRO A 78 3.49 4.89 -10.57
C PRO A 78 2.17 4.11 -10.75
N ILE A 79 1.96 3.45 -11.89
CA ILE A 79 0.76 2.64 -12.11
C ILE A 79 0.76 1.45 -11.16
N LEU A 80 1.90 0.74 -11.06
CA LEU A 80 2.05 -0.40 -10.18
C LEU A 80 1.92 0.01 -8.71
N ALA A 81 2.63 1.07 -8.28
CA ALA A 81 2.58 1.60 -6.92
C ALA A 81 1.16 2.02 -6.52
N GLY A 82 0.45 2.73 -7.41
CA GLY A 82 -0.93 3.16 -7.17
C GLY A 82 -1.90 1.98 -6.97
N GLN A 83 -1.84 0.95 -7.82
CA GLN A 83 -2.73 -0.21 -7.71
C GLN A 83 -2.41 -1.09 -6.51
N SER A 84 -1.13 -1.37 -6.28
CA SER A 84 -0.70 -2.15 -5.11
C SER A 84 -1.01 -1.41 -3.80
N GLY A 85 -0.75 -0.11 -3.73
CA GLY A 85 -1.08 0.72 -2.58
C GLY A 85 -2.57 0.72 -2.25
N ASN A 86 -3.43 0.88 -3.26
CA ASN A 86 -4.88 0.82 -3.09
C ASN A 86 -5.35 -0.56 -2.58
N THR A 87 -4.82 -1.65 -3.13
CA THR A 87 -5.11 -3.01 -2.67
C THR A 87 -4.72 -3.19 -1.20
N GLY A 88 -3.54 -2.71 -0.82
CA GLY A 88 -3.06 -2.76 0.55
C GLY A 88 -3.92 -1.93 1.50
N CYS A 89 -4.32 -0.71 1.12
CA CYS A 89 -5.20 0.14 1.91
C CYS A 89 -6.58 -0.50 2.15
N GLN A 90 -7.13 -1.21 1.17
CA GLN A 90 -8.38 -1.97 1.34
C GLN A 90 -8.21 -3.09 2.36
N ALA A 91 -7.15 -3.88 2.28
CA ALA A 91 -6.85 -4.95 3.24
C ALA A 91 -6.59 -4.39 4.65
N LEU A 92 -5.85 -3.26 4.76
CA LEU A 92 -5.61 -2.56 6.00
C LEU A 92 -6.91 -2.10 6.66
N ALA A 93 -7.78 -1.43 5.91
CA ALA A 93 -9.05 -0.93 6.42
C ALA A 93 -9.94 -2.05 6.98
N ILE A 94 -10.03 -3.19 6.27
CA ILE A 94 -10.78 -4.37 6.74
C ILE A 94 -10.14 -4.99 7.97
N THR A 95 -8.81 -5.07 8.02
CA THR A 95 -8.07 -5.61 9.17
C THR A 95 -8.30 -4.76 10.42
N LEU A 96 -8.14 -3.44 10.32
CA LEU A 96 -8.37 -2.49 11.42
C LEU A 96 -9.82 -2.56 11.90
N ARG A 97 -10.78 -2.62 10.97
CA ARG A 97 -12.19 -2.79 11.31
C ARG A 97 -12.45 -4.08 12.08
N GLY A 98 -11.90 -5.20 11.62
CA GLY A 98 -12.02 -6.50 12.29
C GLY A 98 -11.35 -6.50 13.68
N MET A 99 -10.26 -5.74 13.86
CA MET A 99 -9.64 -5.56 15.18
C MET A 99 -10.57 -4.81 16.14
N THR A 100 -11.24 -3.75 15.68
CA THR A 100 -12.18 -2.96 16.49
C THR A 100 -13.43 -3.77 16.87
N LEU A 101 -13.95 -4.57 15.93
CA LEU A 101 -15.14 -5.41 16.15
C LEU A 101 -14.83 -6.70 16.94
N GLY A 102 -13.55 -7.00 17.19
CA GLY A 102 -13.16 -8.22 17.91
C GLY A 102 -13.19 -9.50 17.07
N ASP A 103 -13.35 -9.40 15.74
CA ASP A 103 -13.45 -10.54 14.82
C ASP A 103 -12.20 -11.44 14.86
N LEU A 104 -11.03 -10.87 15.16
CA LEU A 104 -9.77 -11.61 15.29
C LEU A 104 -9.71 -12.54 16.50
N SER A 105 -10.60 -12.37 17.48
CA SER A 105 -10.69 -13.28 18.62
C SER A 105 -11.43 -14.58 18.26
N SER A 106 -12.31 -14.53 17.26
CA SER A 106 -13.16 -15.65 16.82
C SER A 106 -12.65 -16.37 15.58
N HIS A 107 -11.73 -15.77 14.82
CA HIS A 107 -11.21 -16.34 13.58
C HIS A 107 -9.68 -16.33 13.52
N PRO A 108 -9.04 -17.41 13.02
CA PRO A 108 -7.59 -17.48 12.93
C PRO A 108 -7.06 -16.49 11.88
N VAL A 109 -6.02 -15.75 12.25
CA VAL A 109 -5.32 -14.77 11.38
C VAL A 109 -4.90 -15.38 10.03
N ARG A 110 -4.56 -16.68 10.01
CA ARG A 110 -4.20 -17.41 8.79
C ARG A 110 -5.30 -17.34 7.73
N LYS A 111 -6.58 -17.45 8.12
CA LYS A 111 -7.70 -17.34 7.18
C LYS A 111 -7.78 -15.95 6.56
N LEU A 112 -7.53 -14.90 7.35
CA LEU A 112 -7.49 -13.53 6.85
C LEU A 112 -6.33 -13.34 5.87
N ILE A 113 -5.12 -13.81 6.20
CA ILE A 113 -3.96 -13.75 5.30
C ILE A 113 -4.26 -14.47 3.98
N THR A 114 -4.78 -15.72 4.03
CA THR A 114 -5.09 -16.46 2.81
C THR A 114 -6.14 -15.75 1.96
N LYS A 115 -7.17 -15.18 2.60
CA LYS A 115 -8.21 -14.39 1.91
C LYS A 115 -7.59 -13.18 1.20
N GLU A 116 -6.78 -12.38 1.89
CA GLU A 116 -6.20 -11.16 1.32
C GLU A 116 -5.16 -11.46 0.24
N LEU A 117 -4.37 -12.55 0.38
CA LEU A 117 -3.48 -13.02 -0.68
C LEU A 117 -4.26 -13.44 -1.93
N THR A 118 -5.37 -14.17 -1.77
CA THR A 118 -6.22 -14.58 -2.90
C THR A 118 -6.86 -13.39 -3.58
N LEU A 119 -7.41 -12.44 -2.82
CA LEU A 119 -7.97 -11.20 -3.37
C LEU A 119 -6.90 -10.36 -4.07
N GLY A 120 -5.71 -10.26 -3.49
CA GLY A 120 -4.55 -9.61 -4.11
C GLY A 120 -4.18 -10.26 -5.44
N ALA A 121 -4.12 -11.60 -5.51
CA ALA A 121 -3.86 -12.33 -6.75
C ALA A 121 -4.94 -12.07 -7.81
N MET A 122 -6.22 -12.11 -7.45
CA MET A 122 -7.34 -11.87 -8.37
C MET A 122 -7.34 -10.43 -8.89
N ASN A 123 -7.19 -9.45 -7.99
CA ASN A 123 -7.13 -8.03 -8.37
C ASN A 123 -5.88 -7.75 -9.22
N GLY A 124 -4.72 -8.29 -8.81
CA GLY A 124 -3.47 -8.18 -9.55
C GLY A 124 -3.54 -8.81 -10.94
N LEU A 125 -4.22 -9.94 -11.09
CA LEU A 125 -4.45 -10.57 -12.39
C LEU A 125 -5.29 -9.67 -13.31
N LEU A 126 -6.43 -9.20 -12.84
CA LEU A 126 -7.34 -8.39 -13.67
C LEU A 126 -6.72 -7.04 -14.05
N THR A 127 -6.14 -6.32 -13.09
CA THR A 127 -5.47 -5.04 -13.35
C THR A 127 -4.17 -5.23 -14.13
N GLY A 128 -3.46 -6.33 -13.86
CA GLY A 128 -2.22 -6.70 -14.54
C GLY A 128 -2.42 -7.06 -16.00
N ILE A 129 -3.55 -7.69 -16.39
CA ILE A 129 -3.91 -7.90 -17.81
C ILE A 129 -4.03 -6.55 -18.52
N VAL A 130 -4.78 -5.61 -17.94
CA VAL A 130 -4.97 -4.28 -18.54
C VAL A 130 -3.63 -3.54 -18.65
N ALA A 131 -2.85 -3.51 -17.58
CA ALA A 131 -1.55 -2.84 -17.55
C ALA A 131 -0.52 -3.54 -18.48
N GLY A 132 -0.53 -4.86 -18.54
CA GLY A 132 0.34 -5.66 -19.42
C GLY A 132 0.05 -5.43 -20.89
N VAL A 133 -1.23 -5.36 -21.27
CA VAL A 133 -1.65 -5.00 -22.65
C VAL A 133 -1.23 -3.56 -22.97
N ALA A 134 -1.37 -2.63 -22.04
CA ALA A 134 -0.92 -1.26 -22.23
C ALA A 134 0.61 -1.18 -22.40
N MET A 135 1.39 -1.95 -21.64
CA MET A 135 2.83 -2.06 -21.81
C MET A 135 3.19 -2.65 -23.19
N TRP A 136 2.57 -3.76 -23.56
CA TRP A 136 2.80 -4.38 -24.87
C TRP A 136 2.54 -3.39 -26.01
N TRP A 137 1.44 -2.65 -25.95
CA TRP A 137 1.10 -1.63 -26.95
C TRP A 137 2.13 -0.49 -26.97
N SER A 138 2.53 0.03 -25.82
CA SER A 138 3.50 1.14 -25.71
C SER A 138 4.90 0.75 -26.16
N ALA A 139 5.27 -0.54 -26.06
CA ALA A 139 6.55 -1.07 -26.48
C ALA A 139 6.62 -1.48 -27.99
N GLY A 140 5.62 -1.13 -28.79
CA GLY A 140 5.61 -1.34 -30.24
C GLY A 140 4.63 -2.39 -30.79
N GLY A 141 3.77 -2.95 -29.93
CA GLY A 141 2.68 -3.86 -30.34
C GLY A 141 3.16 -5.16 -30.98
N SER A 142 2.37 -5.69 -31.92
CA SER A 142 2.53 -7.04 -32.50
C SER A 142 3.79 -7.25 -33.36
N GLY A 143 4.61 -6.24 -33.57
CA GLY A 143 5.87 -6.35 -34.32
C GLY A 143 7.12 -6.52 -33.44
N ASN A 144 6.98 -6.59 -32.10
CA ASN A 144 8.11 -6.61 -31.17
C ASN A 144 7.92 -7.69 -30.09
N ASP A 145 8.69 -8.76 -30.17
CA ASP A 145 8.70 -9.85 -29.18
C ASP A 145 9.06 -9.34 -27.78
N GLN A 146 9.91 -8.33 -27.67
CA GLN A 146 10.29 -7.69 -26.42
C GLN A 146 9.08 -7.01 -25.76
N GLY A 147 8.17 -6.42 -26.53
CA GLY A 147 6.93 -5.84 -26.02
C GLY A 147 6.03 -6.86 -25.32
N MET A 148 5.94 -8.08 -25.86
CA MET A 148 5.16 -9.16 -25.25
C MET A 148 5.76 -9.60 -23.92
N VAL A 149 7.09 -9.75 -23.84
CA VAL A 149 7.79 -10.11 -22.60
C VAL A 149 7.61 -9.02 -21.55
N LEU A 150 7.71 -7.75 -21.93
CA LEU A 150 7.45 -6.61 -21.02
C LEU A 150 6.00 -6.59 -20.51
N GLY A 151 5.03 -6.89 -21.38
CA GLY A 151 3.63 -7.04 -20.97
C GLY A 151 3.45 -8.14 -19.93
N LEU A 152 4.12 -9.28 -20.11
CA LEU A 152 4.12 -10.38 -19.15
C LEU A 152 4.81 -9.99 -17.82
N VAL A 153 5.92 -9.27 -17.87
CA VAL A 153 6.60 -8.72 -16.68
C VAL A 153 5.65 -7.86 -15.86
N ILE A 154 4.93 -6.92 -16.51
CA ILE A 154 3.96 -6.06 -15.83
C ILE A 154 2.82 -6.88 -15.23
N LEU A 155 2.28 -7.87 -15.94
CA LEU A 155 1.24 -8.76 -15.44
C LEU A 155 1.70 -9.49 -14.16
N LEU A 156 2.85 -10.14 -14.21
CA LEU A 156 3.39 -10.91 -13.08
C LEU A 156 3.75 -10.00 -11.89
N ALA A 157 4.35 -8.85 -12.18
CA ALA A 157 4.68 -7.84 -11.16
C ALA A 157 3.41 -7.33 -10.47
N MET A 158 2.33 -7.06 -11.22
CA MET A 158 1.07 -6.59 -10.67
C MET A 158 0.42 -7.65 -9.76
N ILE A 159 0.42 -8.92 -10.16
CA ILE A 159 -0.08 -10.02 -9.32
C ILE A 159 0.73 -10.09 -8.02
N GLY A 160 2.05 -10.16 -8.11
CA GLY A 160 2.92 -10.25 -6.93
C GLY A 160 2.83 -9.03 -6.02
N ALA A 161 2.78 -7.81 -6.60
CA ALA A 161 2.64 -6.56 -5.85
C ALA A 161 1.31 -6.48 -5.09
N CYS A 162 0.19 -6.83 -5.74
CA CYS A 162 -1.12 -6.83 -5.09
C CYS A 162 -1.23 -7.92 -3.99
N MET A 163 -0.61 -9.10 -4.19
CA MET A 163 -0.52 -10.12 -3.15
C MET A 163 0.30 -9.64 -1.95
N ALA A 164 1.49 -9.08 -2.19
CA ALA A 164 2.31 -8.51 -1.14
C ALA A 164 1.57 -7.40 -0.38
N SER A 165 0.84 -6.56 -1.10
CA SER A 165 0.04 -5.47 -0.52
C SER A 165 -1.08 -5.97 0.36
N GLY A 166 -1.82 -6.99 -0.06
CA GLY A 166 -2.82 -7.65 0.78
C GLY A 166 -2.20 -8.21 2.07
N LEU A 167 -1.02 -8.83 1.96
CA LEU A 167 -0.27 -9.34 3.11
C LEU A 167 0.17 -8.22 4.06
N PHE A 168 0.76 -7.13 3.55
CA PHE A 168 1.15 -5.98 4.37
C PHE A 168 -0.05 -5.31 5.03
N GLY A 169 -1.20 -5.22 4.35
CA GLY A 169 -2.44 -4.68 4.92
C GLY A 169 -2.94 -5.46 6.13
N VAL A 170 -2.63 -6.76 6.22
CA VAL A 170 -2.92 -7.58 7.41
C VAL A 170 -1.79 -7.48 8.43
N LEU A 171 -0.53 -7.63 8.02
CA LEU A 171 0.59 -7.75 8.94
C LEU A 171 0.93 -6.44 9.66
N VAL A 172 0.88 -5.29 8.97
CA VAL A 172 1.28 -4.00 9.56
C VAL A 172 0.50 -3.70 10.86
N PRO A 173 -0.85 -3.70 10.88
CA PRO A 173 -1.58 -3.38 12.11
C PRO A 173 -1.41 -4.47 13.19
N LEU A 174 -1.24 -5.74 12.81
CA LEU A 174 -1.00 -6.81 13.76
C LEU A 174 0.37 -6.69 14.43
N VAL A 175 1.39 -6.33 13.67
CA VAL A 175 2.75 -6.10 14.19
C VAL A 175 2.77 -4.89 15.11
N LEU A 176 2.17 -3.76 14.71
CA LEU A 176 2.05 -2.57 15.57
C LEU A 176 1.39 -2.93 16.91
N ARG A 177 0.25 -3.62 16.86
CA ARG A 177 -0.44 -4.08 18.07
C ARG A 177 0.43 -4.99 18.94
N ARG A 178 1.22 -5.90 18.36
CA ARG A 178 2.11 -6.81 19.09
C ARG A 178 3.20 -6.07 19.83
N PHE A 179 3.69 -4.95 19.30
CA PHE A 179 4.67 -4.08 19.96
C PHE A 179 4.05 -3.05 20.90
N GLY A 180 2.74 -3.12 21.16
CA GLY A 180 2.04 -2.19 22.05
C GLY A 180 1.80 -0.81 21.42
N ALA A 181 2.06 -0.64 20.12
CA ALA A 181 1.75 0.58 19.40
C ALA A 181 0.28 0.58 18.95
N ASP A 182 -0.29 1.77 18.78
CA ASP A 182 -1.63 1.93 18.23
C ASP A 182 -1.64 1.48 16.75
N PRO A 183 -2.41 0.44 16.39
CA PRO A 183 -2.47 -0.08 15.03
C PRO A 183 -3.01 0.91 14.01
N TYR A 184 -3.70 1.97 14.44
CA TYR A 184 -4.17 3.04 13.55
C TYR A 184 -3.08 4.05 13.22
N THR A 185 -2.11 4.28 14.14
CA THR A 185 -1.12 5.33 13.99
C THR A 185 -0.18 5.04 12.84
N ALA A 186 -0.24 5.86 11.80
CA ALA A 186 0.64 5.83 10.63
C ALA A 186 0.70 4.48 9.89
N SER A 187 -0.28 3.60 10.10
CA SER A 187 -0.29 2.26 9.51
C SER A 187 -0.28 2.29 7.98
N SER A 188 -0.92 3.27 7.34
CA SER A 188 -0.88 3.39 5.88
C SER A 188 0.49 3.85 5.36
N ILE A 189 1.26 4.64 6.13
CA ILE A 189 2.62 5.05 5.76
C ILE A 189 3.55 3.83 5.70
N LEU A 190 3.50 2.98 6.73
CA LEU A 190 4.28 1.74 6.76
C LEU A 190 3.82 0.76 5.68
N LEU A 191 2.51 0.68 5.45
CA LEU A 191 1.92 -0.12 4.39
C LEU A 191 2.44 0.30 3.01
N THR A 192 2.28 1.57 2.64
CA THR A 192 2.66 2.08 1.30
C THR A 192 4.15 1.91 1.06
N THR A 193 4.99 2.13 2.06
CA THR A 193 6.43 1.85 1.96
C THR A 193 6.69 0.39 1.61
N GLY A 194 6.07 -0.55 2.33
CA GLY A 194 6.24 -1.99 2.06
C GLY A 194 5.73 -2.39 0.68
N THR A 195 4.58 -1.84 0.26
CA THR A 195 4.00 -2.13 -1.06
C THR A 195 4.83 -1.56 -2.20
N ASP A 196 5.38 -0.35 -2.03
CA ASP A 196 6.23 0.28 -3.04
C ASP A 196 7.55 -0.47 -3.22
N ILE A 197 8.23 -0.82 -2.11
CA ILE A 197 9.45 -1.63 -2.15
C ILE A 197 9.19 -2.98 -2.83
N ALA A 198 8.14 -3.69 -2.43
CA ALA A 198 7.82 -5.00 -2.99
C ALA A 198 7.40 -4.89 -4.46
N GLY A 199 6.52 -3.94 -4.81
CA GLY A 199 5.99 -3.78 -6.15
C GLY A 199 7.08 -3.34 -7.15
N MET A 200 7.80 -2.28 -6.84
CA MET A 200 8.87 -1.76 -7.71
C MET A 200 10.03 -2.77 -7.82
N GLY A 201 10.41 -3.42 -6.71
CA GLY A 201 11.44 -4.45 -6.70
C GLY A 201 11.05 -5.67 -7.55
N LEU A 202 9.79 -6.14 -7.46
CA LEU A 202 9.29 -7.23 -8.29
C LEU A 202 9.29 -6.86 -9.79
N MET A 203 8.77 -5.68 -10.13
CA MET A 203 8.70 -5.26 -11.52
C MET A 203 10.10 -5.11 -12.16
N LEU A 204 10.98 -4.39 -11.49
CA LEU A 204 12.31 -4.13 -12.01
C LEU A 204 13.20 -5.40 -11.97
N GLY A 205 13.04 -6.22 -10.92
CA GLY A 205 13.73 -7.51 -10.83
C GLY A 205 13.29 -8.48 -11.91
N LEU A 206 11.98 -8.62 -12.16
CA LEU A 206 11.47 -9.46 -13.26
C LEU A 206 11.92 -8.93 -14.63
N ALA A 207 11.90 -7.60 -14.83
CA ALA A 207 12.39 -7.00 -16.08
C ALA A 207 13.88 -7.29 -16.31
N THR A 208 14.70 -7.19 -15.27
CA THR A 208 16.14 -7.50 -15.35
C THR A 208 16.39 -8.96 -15.70
N VAL A 209 15.62 -9.90 -15.13
CA VAL A 209 15.85 -11.33 -15.32
C VAL A 209 15.25 -11.87 -16.62
N LEU A 210 14.11 -11.32 -17.07
CA LEU A 210 13.39 -11.86 -18.22
C LEU A 210 13.63 -11.12 -19.54
N VAL A 211 14.15 -9.89 -19.47
CA VAL A 211 14.31 -9.04 -20.67
C VAL A 211 15.77 -8.72 -20.96
N LEU A 212 16.61 -8.61 -19.93
CA LEU A 212 18.07 -8.35 -20.05
C LEU A 212 18.88 -9.60 -19.79
#